data_86b8adbdbe984d3b64d865375e0a0211
#
_entry.id   86b8adbdbe984d3b64d865375e0a0211
#
_cell.length_a   1.000
_cell.length_b   1.000
_cell.length_c   1.000
_cell.angle_alpha   90.00
_cell.angle_beta   90.00
_cell.angle_gamma   90.00
#
_symmetry.space_group_name_H-M   'P 1'
#
loop_
_entity.id
_entity.type
_entity.pdbx_description
1 polymer ?
#
loop_
_entity_poly.entity_id
_entity_poly.type
_entity_poly.pdbx_seq_one_letter_code
_entity_poly.pdbx_strand_id
1 'polypeptide(L)'
;MKVFYQEENAKIMFRVNEEDMLQIEAYLTAHPSKDYHFFKTQSTLMEFSHRRVSKAYDLKKFCEKHQISTAEVMAFGDTTNDHTMLEPSGVGVCLKNGSDDTKAIAGIITDYPCDEDGWARFMEMYAE
;
A
#
# COMPACT_ATOMS: atom_id res chain seq x y z
N MET A 1 12.94 3.84 -31.46
CA MET A 1 12.74 3.47 -30.05
C MET A 1 12.79 1.95 -29.96
N LYS A 2 13.80 1.36 -29.30
CA LYS A 2 13.83 -0.09 -29.13
C LYS A 2 12.71 -0.47 -28.19
N VAL A 3 11.83 -1.37 -28.60
CA VAL A 3 10.76 -1.91 -27.75
C VAL A 3 11.44 -2.85 -26.75
N PHE A 4 11.63 -2.39 -25.52
CA PHE A 4 12.20 -3.20 -24.44
C PHE A 4 11.17 -4.14 -23.79
N TYR A 5 9.91 -4.08 -24.23
CA TYR A 5 8.80 -4.74 -23.58
C TYR A 5 8.09 -5.65 -24.58
N GLN A 6 8.52 -6.90 -24.65
CA GLN A 6 7.84 -7.95 -25.41
C GLN A 6 7.00 -8.88 -24.51
N GLU A 7 7.08 -8.68 -23.19
CA GLU A 7 6.40 -9.50 -22.20
C GLU A 7 5.44 -8.64 -21.35
N GLU A 8 4.47 -9.26 -20.71
CA GLU A 8 3.54 -8.60 -19.81
C GLU A 8 4.27 -8.01 -18.60
N ASN A 9 4.03 -6.74 -18.31
CA ASN A 9 4.64 -6.05 -17.17
C ASN A 9 3.65 -6.00 -16.01
N ALA A 10 4.10 -6.37 -14.81
CA ALA A 10 3.28 -6.32 -13.60
C ALA A 10 2.94 -4.87 -13.20
N LYS A 11 3.86 -3.93 -13.45
CA LYS A 11 3.69 -2.50 -13.16
C LYS A 11 4.59 -1.63 -14.03
N ILE A 12 4.21 -0.35 -14.14
CA ILE A 12 4.99 0.68 -14.82
C ILE A 12 5.30 1.77 -13.80
N MET A 13 6.55 2.23 -13.75
CA MET A 13 6.97 3.30 -12.87
C MET A 13 7.51 4.48 -13.68
N PHE A 14 7.11 5.69 -13.33
CA PHE A 14 7.60 6.93 -13.93
C PHE A 14 8.30 7.76 -12.86
N ARG A 15 9.45 8.28 -13.20
CA ARG A 15 10.07 9.34 -12.42
C ARG A 15 9.64 10.69 -12.99
N VAL A 16 9.13 11.54 -12.11
CA VAL A 16 8.55 12.85 -12.44
C VAL A 16 9.20 13.90 -11.54
N ASN A 17 9.35 15.12 -12.03
CA ASN A 17 9.75 16.24 -11.16
C ASN A 17 8.63 16.57 -10.17
N GLU A 18 8.97 17.06 -8.98
CA GLU A 18 7.99 17.39 -7.94
C GLU A 18 6.97 18.43 -8.39
N GLU A 19 7.40 19.41 -9.19
CA GLU A 19 6.53 20.46 -9.72
C GLU A 19 5.46 19.91 -10.67
N ASP A 20 5.79 18.88 -11.45
CA ASP A 20 4.87 18.25 -12.40
C ASP A 20 3.96 17.22 -11.71
N MET A 21 4.36 16.68 -10.56
CA MET A 21 3.65 15.59 -9.87
C MET A 21 2.20 15.98 -9.54
N LEU A 22 1.98 17.18 -9.00
CA LEU A 22 0.63 17.65 -8.63
C LEU A 22 -0.30 17.75 -9.85
N GLN A 23 0.22 18.20 -11.01
CA GLN A 23 -0.57 18.31 -12.23
C GLN A 23 -0.91 16.92 -12.78
N ILE A 24 0.04 15.98 -12.71
CA ILE A 24 -0.17 14.60 -13.15
C ILE A 24 -1.19 13.90 -12.25
N GLU A 25 -1.09 14.03 -10.93
CA GLU A 25 -2.06 13.49 -9.98
C GLU A 25 -3.47 14.04 -10.24
N ALA A 26 -3.60 15.35 -10.43
CA ALA A 26 -4.87 15.99 -10.74
C ALA A 26 -5.46 15.48 -12.06
N TYR A 27 -4.64 15.35 -13.10
CA TYR A 27 -5.07 14.82 -14.40
C TYR A 27 -5.55 13.38 -14.30
N LEU A 28 -4.76 12.50 -13.65
CA LEU A 28 -5.09 11.08 -13.50
C LEU A 28 -6.34 10.88 -12.64
N THR A 29 -6.53 11.69 -11.61
CA THR A 29 -7.73 11.67 -10.77
C THR A 29 -8.98 12.09 -11.56
N ALA A 30 -8.86 13.09 -12.44
CA ALA A 30 -9.95 13.53 -13.29
C ALA A 30 -10.26 12.55 -14.45
N HIS A 31 -9.30 11.68 -14.81
CA HIS A 31 -9.41 10.72 -15.91
C HIS A 31 -9.15 9.28 -15.44
N PRO A 32 -10.02 8.71 -14.58
CA PRO A 32 -9.79 7.39 -14.01
C PRO A 32 -9.86 6.30 -15.09
N SER A 33 -8.86 5.40 -15.07
CA SER A 33 -8.88 4.20 -15.90
C SER A 33 -9.78 3.12 -15.28
N LYS A 34 -10.41 2.28 -16.13
CA LYS A 34 -11.15 1.10 -15.68
C LYS A 34 -10.22 -0.07 -15.31
N ASP A 35 -9.04 -0.11 -15.92
CA ASP A 35 -8.13 -1.25 -15.84
C ASP A 35 -6.95 -1.01 -14.91
N TYR A 36 -6.54 0.25 -14.74
CA TYR A 36 -5.35 0.63 -13.99
C TYR A 36 -5.66 1.60 -12.87
N HIS A 37 -4.86 1.54 -11.82
CA HIS A 37 -4.77 2.56 -10.79
C HIS A 37 -3.34 3.11 -10.71
N PHE A 38 -3.18 4.25 -10.08
CA PHE A 38 -1.88 4.87 -9.86
C PHE A 38 -1.67 5.18 -8.39
N PHE A 39 -0.40 5.18 -7.99
CA PHE A 39 0.02 5.57 -6.66
C PHE A 39 1.24 6.46 -6.74
N LYS A 40 1.29 7.48 -5.91
CA LYS A 40 2.52 8.19 -5.62
C LYS A 40 3.25 7.45 -4.51
N THR A 41 4.39 6.83 -4.85
CA THR A 41 5.20 6.08 -3.89
C THR A 41 6.31 6.93 -3.27
N GLN A 42 6.68 8.03 -3.93
CA GLN A 42 7.62 9.05 -3.45
C GLN A 42 7.24 10.40 -4.08
N SER A 43 7.82 11.51 -3.59
CA SER A 43 7.58 12.84 -4.16
C SER A 43 7.83 12.95 -5.67
N THR A 44 8.74 12.11 -6.20
CA THR A 44 9.13 12.08 -7.62
C THR A 44 8.79 10.79 -8.34
N LEU A 45 8.07 9.86 -7.70
CA LEU A 45 7.84 8.53 -8.28
C LEU A 45 6.35 8.19 -8.31
N MET A 46 5.86 7.96 -9.53
CA MET A 46 4.49 7.50 -9.80
C MET A 46 4.52 6.04 -10.29
N GLU A 47 3.69 5.21 -9.70
CA GLU A 47 3.52 3.82 -10.07
C GLU A 47 2.12 3.58 -10.65
N PHE A 48 2.05 2.79 -11.72
CA PHE A 48 0.81 2.31 -12.33
C PHE A 48 0.77 0.79 -12.25
N SER A 49 -0.34 0.24 -11.78
CA SER A 49 -0.60 -1.18 -11.77
C SER A 49 -2.04 -1.49 -12.18
N HIS A 50 -2.26 -2.73 -12.62
CA HIS A 50 -3.61 -3.20 -12.91
C HIS A 50 -4.45 -3.19 -11.62
N ARG A 51 -5.75 -2.85 -11.73
CA ARG A 51 -6.65 -2.74 -10.55
C ARG A 51 -6.76 -4.01 -9.71
N ARG A 52 -6.44 -5.17 -10.27
CA ARG A 52 -6.37 -6.44 -9.54
C ARG A 52 -5.07 -6.61 -8.76
N VAL A 53 -4.07 -5.75 -8.99
CA VAL A 53 -2.81 -5.78 -8.25
C VAL A 53 -2.91 -4.77 -7.11
N SER A 54 -3.27 -5.23 -5.93
CA SER A 54 -3.30 -4.42 -4.71
C SER A 54 -3.03 -5.30 -3.50
N LYS A 55 -2.49 -4.72 -2.44
CA LYS A 55 -2.26 -5.43 -1.18
C LYS A 55 -3.53 -6.10 -0.65
N ALA A 56 -4.68 -5.44 -0.81
CA ALA A 56 -5.98 -6.00 -0.43
C ALA A 56 -6.38 -7.22 -1.27
N TYR A 57 -6.18 -7.13 -2.58
CA TYR A 57 -6.55 -8.23 -3.48
C TYR A 57 -5.72 -9.48 -3.18
N ASP A 58 -4.41 -9.30 -3.01
CA ASP A 58 -3.49 -10.41 -2.74
C ASP A 58 -3.74 -11.01 -1.36
N LEU A 59 -3.96 -10.17 -0.33
CA LEU A 59 -4.35 -10.62 1.00
C LEU A 59 -5.65 -11.44 0.96
N LYS A 60 -6.68 -10.92 0.28
CA LYS A 60 -7.96 -11.62 0.13
C LYS A 60 -7.78 -12.98 -0.55
N LYS A 61 -7.00 -13.04 -1.63
CA LYS A 61 -6.71 -14.28 -2.34
C LYS A 61 -5.95 -15.28 -1.49
N PHE A 62 -4.99 -14.80 -0.70
CA PHE A 62 -4.27 -15.64 0.25
C PHE A 62 -5.21 -16.21 1.31
N CYS A 63 -6.05 -15.38 1.91
CA CYS A 63 -7.02 -15.78 2.93
C CYS A 63 -8.04 -16.80 2.38
N GLU A 64 -8.61 -16.53 1.20
CA GLU A 64 -9.52 -17.47 0.52
C GLU A 64 -8.86 -18.83 0.29
N LYS A 65 -7.63 -18.84 -0.23
CA LYS A 65 -6.87 -20.07 -0.52
C LYS A 65 -6.59 -20.90 0.73
N HIS A 66 -6.31 -20.24 1.85
CA HIS A 66 -5.95 -20.90 3.11
C HIS A 66 -7.12 -21.04 4.10
N GLN A 67 -8.33 -20.65 3.70
CA GLN A 67 -9.54 -20.69 4.53
C GLN A 67 -9.40 -19.88 5.84
N ILE A 68 -8.67 -18.76 5.77
CA ILE A 68 -8.46 -17.81 6.86
C ILE A 68 -9.45 -16.66 6.65
N SER A 69 -10.14 -16.25 7.72
CA SER A 69 -10.94 -15.01 7.68
C SER A 69 -10.02 -13.80 7.73
N THR A 70 -10.33 -12.73 6.97
CA THR A 70 -9.59 -11.46 7.12
C THR A 70 -9.70 -10.89 8.53
N ALA A 71 -10.74 -11.25 9.29
CA ALA A 71 -10.87 -10.89 10.70
C ALA A 71 -9.83 -11.57 11.62
N GLU A 72 -9.14 -12.62 11.14
CA GLU A 72 -8.05 -13.30 11.84
C GLU A 72 -6.67 -12.79 11.42
N VAL A 73 -6.62 -11.77 10.56
CA VAL A 73 -5.38 -11.18 10.04
C VAL A 73 -4.99 -9.96 10.83
N MET A 74 -3.73 -9.86 11.20
CA MET A 74 -3.09 -8.63 11.64
C MET A 74 -2.25 -8.09 10.49
N ALA A 75 -2.53 -6.85 10.06
CA ALA A 75 -1.83 -6.20 8.96
C ALA A 75 -1.07 -4.96 9.44
N PHE A 76 0.12 -4.74 8.90
CA PHE A 76 0.98 -3.60 9.20
C PHE A 76 1.16 -2.73 7.96
N GLY A 77 1.14 -1.41 8.15
CA GLY A 77 1.34 -0.45 7.08
C GLY A 77 1.83 0.90 7.59
N ASP A 78 2.24 1.77 6.67
CA ASP A 78 2.75 3.10 7.00
C ASP A 78 2.30 4.19 6.02
N THR A 79 1.74 3.82 4.86
CA THR A 79 1.35 4.76 3.81
C THR A 79 -0.01 4.43 3.18
N THR A 80 -0.56 5.37 2.42
CA THR A 80 -1.89 5.30 1.79
C THR A 80 -2.14 4.02 0.99
N ASN A 81 -1.10 3.43 0.37
CA ASN A 81 -1.24 2.18 -0.39
C ASN A 81 -1.51 0.95 0.49
N ASP A 82 -1.36 1.07 1.82
CA ASP A 82 -1.66 0.03 2.80
C ASP A 82 -3.12 0.05 3.28
N HIS A 83 -3.83 1.15 3.10
CA HIS A 83 -5.21 1.34 3.60
C HIS A 83 -6.11 0.18 3.22
N THR A 84 -6.09 -0.21 1.94
CA THR A 84 -6.94 -1.29 1.44
C THR A 84 -6.65 -2.66 2.08
N MET A 85 -5.47 -2.83 2.68
CA MET A 85 -5.10 -4.03 3.43
C MET A 85 -5.40 -3.87 4.92
N LEU A 86 -5.18 -2.70 5.50
CA LEU A 86 -5.40 -2.43 6.92
C LEU A 86 -6.89 -2.48 7.28
N GLU A 87 -7.75 -1.82 6.48
CA GLU A 87 -9.18 -1.70 6.73
C GLU A 87 -9.92 -3.04 6.84
N PRO A 88 -9.72 -4.02 5.95
CA PRO A 88 -10.43 -5.30 6.02
C PRO A 88 -9.80 -6.30 7.00
N SER A 89 -8.64 -6.01 7.57
CA SER A 89 -7.97 -6.88 8.53
C SER A 89 -8.59 -6.79 9.92
N GLY A 90 -8.60 -7.89 10.65
CA GLY A 90 -9.11 -7.93 12.03
C GLY A 90 -8.35 -6.98 12.96
N VAL A 91 -7.05 -6.80 12.71
CA VAL A 91 -6.21 -5.80 13.38
C VAL A 91 -5.37 -5.07 12.35
N GLY A 92 -5.66 -3.80 12.11
CA GLY A 92 -4.83 -2.89 11.32
C GLY A 92 -3.87 -2.11 12.21
N VAL A 93 -2.58 -2.22 11.96
CA VAL A 93 -1.51 -1.58 12.76
C VAL A 93 -0.74 -0.61 11.88
N CYS A 94 -0.67 0.65 12.27
CA CYS A 94 0.18 1.65 11.63
C CYS A 94 1.50 1.80 12.38
N LEU A 95 2.61 1.85 11.65
CA LEU A 95 3.90 2.16 12.25
C LEU A 95 3.94 3.62 12.72
N LYS A 96 4.69 3.91 13.78
CA LYS A 96 4.79 5.27 14.37
C LYS A 96 5.18 6.35 13.36
N ASN A 97 6.04 6.02 12.41
CA ASN A 97 6.46 6.91 11.33
C ASN A 97 5.49 6.94 10.14
N GLY A 98 4.36 6.23 10.21
CA GLY A 98 3.37 6.23 9.14
C GLY A 98 2.69 7.59 8.96
N SER A 99 2.08 7.79 7.80
CA SER A 99 1.36 9.01 7.43
C SER A 99 0.12 9.23 8.32
N ASP A 100 -0.29 10.47 8.48
CA ASP A 100 -1.41 10.83 9.38
C ASP A 100 -2.74 10.21 8.91
N ASP A 101 -2.96 10.11 7.60
CA ASP A 101 -4.12 9.44 7.02
C ASP A 101 -4.12 7.93 7.30
N THR A 102 -2.95 7.28 7.29
CA THR A 102 -2.82 5.86 7.65
C THR A 102 -3.03 5.63 9.14
N LYS A 103 -2.49 6.51 9.99
CA LYS A 103 -2.76 6.47 11.45
C LYS A 103 -4.24 6.65 11.78
N ALA A 104 -4.95 7.47 11.01
CA ALA A 104 -6.37 7.74 11.24
C ALA A 104 -7.28 6.52 10.99
N ILE A 105 -6.88 5.59 10.12
CA ILE A 105 -7.66 4.38 9.81
C ILE A 105 -7.18 3.13 10.55
N ALA A 106 -5.94 3.13 11.05
CA ALA A 106 -5.40 2.01 11.81
C ALA A 106 -6.04 1.94 13.20
N GLY A 107 -6.35 0.73 13.65
CA GLY A 107 -6.85 0.50 15.02
C GLY A 107 -5.78 0.68 16.08
N ILE A 108 -4.51 0.48 15.72
CA ILE A 108 -3.35 0.55 16.62
C ILE A 108 -2.20 1.28 15.93
N ILE A 109 -1.43 2.05 16.70
CA ILE A 109 -0.18 2.67 16.24
C ILE A 109 0.96 2.11 17.09
N THR A 110 2.06 1.71 16.46
CA THR A 110 3.23 1.18 17.19
C THR A 110 3.96 2.28 17.97
N ASP A 111 4.60 1.91 19.09
CA ASP A 111 5.38 2.84 19.91
C ASP A 111 6.71 3.26 19.25
N TYR A 112 7.18 2.47 18.28
CA TYR A 112 8.45 2.65 17.59
C TYR A 112 8.26 2.74 16.08
N PRO A 113 9.09 3.55 15.39
CA PRO A 113 9.08 3.63 13.93
C PRO A 113 9.73 2.39 13.28
N CYS A 114 9.65 2.32 11.96
CA CYS A 114 10.18 1.22 11.17
C CYS A 114 11.70 1.00 11.37
N ASP A 115 12.46 2.09 11.43
CA ASP A 115 13.92 2.10 11.61
C ASP A 115 14.39 1.81 13.04
N GLU A 116 13.47 1.70 13.99
CA GLU A 116 13.70 1.25 15.37
C GLU A 116 13.03 -0.09 15.67
N ASP A 117 12.88 -0.96 14.67
CA ASP A 117 12.26 -2.28 14.78
C ASP A 117 10.81 -2.27 15.29
N GLY A 118 10.03 -1.24 14.93
CA GLY A 118 8.67 -1.03 15.44
C GLY A 118 7.74 -2.22 15.26
N TRP A 119 7.84 -2.93 14.14
CA TRP A 119 7.09 -4.16 13.89
C TRP A 119 7.49 -5.28 14.85
N ALA A 120 8.78 -5.56 14.99
CA ALA A 120 9.28 -6.68 15.80
C ALA A 120 8.95 -6.47 17.28
N ARG A 121 9.20 -5.27 17.80
CA ARG A 121 8.88 -4.90 19.19
C ARG A 121 7.38 -5.00 19.49
N PHE A 122 6.54 -4.60 18.53
CA PHE A 122 5.10 -4.74 18.67
C PHE A 122 4.68 -6.22 18.73
N MET A 123 5.26 -7.08 17.88
CA MET A 123 4.96 -8.51 17.87
C MET A 123 5.42 -9.23 19.14
N GLU A 124 6.55 -8.83 19.71
CA GLU A 124 7.02 -9.36 21.00
C GLU A 124 6.01 -9.11 22.13
N MET A 125 5.38 -7.93 22.17
CA MET A 125 4.34 -7.61 23.15
C MET A 125 3.06 -8.43 22.99
N TYR A 126 2.76 -8.92 21.78
CA TYR A 126 1.60 -9.75 21.50
C TYR A 126 1.85 -11.26 21.65
N ALA A 127 3.12 -11.68 21.74
CA ALA A 127 3.50 -13.08 21.89
C ALA A 127 3.57 -13.55 23.37
N GLU A 128 3.46 -12.62 24.32
CA GLU A 128 3.32 -12.88 25.74
C GLU A 128 1.85 -13.02 26.16
#